data_7b6587b38daf6d52f1844b0d675e3111
#
_entry.id   7b6587b38daf6d52f1844b0d675e3111
#
_cell.length_a   1.000
_cell.length_b   1.000
_cell.length_c   1.000
_cell.angle_alpha   90.00
_cell.angle_beta   90.00
_cell.angle_gamma   90.00
#
_symmetry.space_group_name_H-M   'P 1'
#
loop_
_entity.id
_entity.type
_entity.pdbx_description
1 polymer ?
#
loop_
_entity_poly.entity_id
_entity_poly.type
_entity_poly.pdbx_seq_one_letter_code
_entity_poly.pdbx_strand_id
1 'polypeptide(L)'
;MSSMLTNSNQIKRDKREWTILSLFRQSFSSFPLGDVQKRESPDFVVSHPLKSGKVRKIGIELTELKYERNDTGFNMRAHEDFLCRIMEEAESFFSASHDVVLNVDVHFADSIAPLIVGDSAHDQAEFLRVAMSQTIARIVDDNLPEATGKCYRVDRSSKYGDLNLPQHIDSIVITNVSGRLESPLWYASISTRVKPLSIESVAQRIKDKDQKLAHYDKSCSFQWLVIIQNSFLMSSAYDPVVANRALVHRYRTHFDRVFVFERSQSMVHELNLIHK
;
A
#
# COMPACT_ATOMS: atom_id res chain seq x y z
N MET A 1 22.55 17.23 9.03
CA MET A 1 21.79 16.60 7.91
C MET A 1 20.80 15.51 8.37
N SER A 2 21.06 14.76 9.45
CA SER A 2 20.15 13.67 9.92
C SER A 2 18.76 14.13 10.39
N SER A 3 18.62 15.30 11.02
CA SER A 3 17.33 15.78 11.58
C SER A 3 16.31 16.27 10.54
N MET A 4 16.75 16.72 9.37
CA MET A 4 15.84 17.16 8.30
C MET A 4 15.22 15.96 7.55
N LEU A 5 15.94 14.87 7.40
CA LEU A 5 15.45 13.64 6.76
C LEU A 5 14.41 12.92 7.63
N THR A 6 14.61 12.90 8.96
CA THR A 6 13.63 12.34 9.91
C THR A 6 12.30 13.10 9.89
N ASN A 7 12.33 14.43 9.78
CA ASN A 7 11.11 15.24 9.72
C ASN A 7 10.31 15.02 8.42
N SER A 8 10.99 14.89 7.28
CA SER A 8 10.34 14.62 5.99
C SER A 8 9.60 13.26 5.96
N ASN A 9 10.20 12.22 6.52
CA ASN A 9 9.60 10.88 6.57
C ASN A 9 8.38 10.85 7.52
N GLN A 10 8.43 11.56 8.64
CA GLN A 10 7.30 11.66 9.54
C GLN A 10 6.12 12.39 8.91
N ILE A 11 6.37 13.51 8.21
CA ILE A 11 5.33 14.26 7.50
C ILE A 11 4.66 13.40 6.41
N LYS A 12 5.44 12.62 5.63
CA LYS A 12 4.90 11.70 4.63
C LYS A 12 4.03 10.62 5.27
N ARG A 13 4.49 10.06 6.39
CA ARG A 13 3.75 9.06 7.15
C ARG A 13 2.42 9.61 7.65
N ASP A 14 2.43 10.78 8.29
CA ASP A 14 1.24 11.42 8.84
C ASP A 14 0.22 11.73 7.74
N LYS A 15 0.65 12.26 6.59
CA LYS A 15 -0.22 12.50 5.43
C LYS A 15 -0.87 11.20 4.94
N ARG A 16 -0.10 10.11 4.85
CA ARG A 16 -0.63 8.81 4.44
C ARG A 16 -1.68 8.30 5.42
N GLU A 17 -1.41 8.37 6.71
CA GLU A 17 -2.34 7.92 7.76
C GLU A 17 -3.62 8.75 7.76
N TRP A 18 -3.55 10.07 7.59
CA TRP A 18 -4.71 10.95 7.40
C TRP A 18 -5.54 10.57 6.17
N THR A 19 -4.90 10.30 5.05
CA THR A 19 -5.58 9.86 3.81
C THR A 19 -6.34 8.56 4.05
N ILE A 20 -5.71 7.58 4.69
CA ILE A 20 -6.32 6.29 5.01
C ILE A 20 -7.52 6.46 5.94
N LEU A 21 -7.37 7.23 7.03
CA LEU A 21 -8.49 7.48 7.95
C LEU A 21 -9.65 8.20 7.25
N SER A 22 -9.37 9.16 6.37
CA SER A 22 -10.39 9.88 5.61
C SER A 22 -11.18 8.95 4.69
N LEU A 23 -10.49 8.05 3.97
CA LEU A 23 -11.14 7.04 3.14
C LEU A 23 -11.97 6.05 3.97
N PHE A 24 -11.43 5.57 5.09
CA PHE A 24 -12.17 4.70 6.01
C PHE A 24 -13.43 5.39 6.54
N ARG A 25 -13.33 6.66 6.96
CA ARG A 25 -14.45 7.47 7.43
C ARG A 25 -15.53 7.62 6.35
N GLN A 26 -15.17 7.82 5.10
CA GLN A 26 -16.12 7.93 3.98
C GLN A 26 -16.80 6.59 3.68
N SER A 27 -16.06 5.49 3.83
CA SER A 27 -16.55 4.14 3.53
C SER A 27 -17.38 3.52 4.66
N PHE A 28 -17.22 4.01 5.91
CA PHE A 28 -17.90 3.48 7.08
C PHE A 28 -19.00 4.43 7.56
N SER A 29 -20.25 4.18 7.16
CA SER A 29 -21.40 5.05 7.46
C SER A 29 -21.66 5.29 8.95
N SER A 30 -21.24 4.35 9.81
CA SER A 30 -21.37 4.46 11.27
C SER A 30 -20.10 5.01 11.95
N PHE A 31 -19.24 5.69 11.21
CA PHE A 31 -18.10 6.38 11.80
C PHE A 31 -18.58 7.49 12.76
N PRO A 32 -18.01 7.59 13.97
CA PRO A 32 -18.48 8.55 14.97
C PRO A 32 -18.24 9.99 14.50
N LEU A 33 -19.28 10.83 14.67
CA LEU A 33 -19.18 12.27 14.44
C LEU A 33 -18.32 12.89 15.54
N GLY A 34 -17.47 13.87 15.20
CA GLY A 34 -16.66 14.61 16.16
C GLY A 34 -15.30 15.03 15.63
N ASP A 35 -14.54 15.68 16.49
CA ASP A 35 -13.19 16.12 16.16
C ASP A 35 -12.23 14.94 16.15
N VAL A 36 -11.35 14.93 15.13
CA VAL A 36 -10.32 13.91 14.96
C VAL A 36 -8.96 14.55 15.19
N GLN A 37 -8.18 14.00 16.10
CA GLN A 37 -6.83 14.45 16.40
C GLN A 37 -5.83 13.33 16.12
N LYS A 38 -4.76 13.67 15.40
CA LYS A 38 -3.61 12.78 15.22
C LYS A 38 -2.83 12.64 16.52
N ARG A 39 -2.42 11.40 16.84
CA ARG A 39 -1.61 11.07 18.02
C ARG A 39 -0.52 10.08 17.59
N GLU A 40 0.33 9.72 18.53
CA GLU A 40 1.32 8.65 18.32
C GLU A 40 0.79 7.28 18.75
N SER A 41 -0.08 7.27 19.79
CA SER A 41 -0.57 6.01 20.35
C SER A 41 -1.89 6.25 21.13
N PRO A 42 -3.03 5.86 20.57
CA PRO A 42 -3.29 5.34 19.21
C PRO A 42 -3.04 6.38 18.13
N ASP A 43 -3.00 5.99 16.85
CA ASP A 43 -2.72 6.89 15.73
C ASP A 43 -3.67 8.10 15.66
N PHE A 44 -4.94 7.90 16.04
CA PHE A 44 -5.96 8.96 16.08
C PHE A 44 -6.87 8.83 17.29
N VAL A 45 -7.39 9.97 17.73
CA VAL A 45 -8.44 10.06 18.75
C VAL A 45 -9.62 10.84 18.19
N VAL A 46 -10.80 10.22 18.23
CA VAL A 46 -12.08 10.86 17.86
C VAL A 46 -12.80 11.28 19.12
N SER A 47 -13.09 12.58 19.25
CA SER A 47 -13.87 13.17 20.35
C SER A 47 -15.34 13.25 19.94
N HIS A 48 -16.13 12.23 20.28
CA HIS A 48 -17.52 12.11 19.90
C HIS A 48 -18.45 12.69 20.99
N PRO A 49 -19.23 13.75 20.68
CA PRO A 49 -20.20 14.32 21.62
C PRO A 49 -21.38 13.40 21.81
N LEU A 50 -21.74 13.12 23.05
CA LEU A 50 -22.93 12.36 23.41
C LEU A 50 -24.11 13.30 23.65
N LYS A 51 -25.34 12.78 23.47
CA LYS A 51 -26.58 13.52 23.78
C LYS A 51 -26.67 14.03 25.23
N SER A 52 -25.93 13.41 26.14
CA SER A 52 -25.82 13.81 27.54
C SER A 52 -24.88 15.01 27.79
N GLY A 53 -24.30 15.60 26.76
CA GLY A 53 -23.26 16.65 26.87
C GLY A 53 -21.87 16.13 27.20
N LYS A 54 -21.70 14.85 27.53
CA LYS A 54 -20.39 14.22 27.72
C LYS A 54 -19.70 13.96 26.40
N VAL A 55 -18.37 13.92 26.41
CA VAL A 55 -17.55 13.56 25.25
C VAL A 55 -17.02 12.14 25.45
N ARG A 56 -17.25 11.29 24.46
CA ARG A 56 -16.67 9.97 24.37
C ARG A 56 -15.42 10.04 23.49
N LYS A 57 -14.30 9.55 24.00
CA LYS A 57 -13.06 9.46 23.24
C LYS A 57 -12.90 8.05 22.70
N ILE A 58 -12.64 7.93 21.39
CA ILE A 58 -12.42 6.67 20.69
C ILE A 58 -11.02 6.73 20.09
N GLY A 59 -10.14 5.84 20.53
CA GLY A 59 -8.81 5.66 19.94
C GLY A 59 -8.92 4.80 18.68
N ILE A 60 -8.25 5.19 17.61
CA ILE A 60 -8.19 4.43 16.36
C ILE A 60 -6.74 4.16 16.02
N GLU A 61 -6.39 2.89 16.00
CA GLU A 61 -5.09 2.40 15.56
C GLU A 61 -5.17 1.88 14.14
N LEU A 62 -4.27 2.30 13.28
CA LEU A 62 -4.15 1.84 11.90
C LEU A 62 -3.02 0.82 11.80
N THR A 63 -3.24 -0.23 11.04
CA THR A 63 -2.18 -1.20 10.75
C THR A 63 -2.38 -1.80 9.36
N GLU A 64 -1.30 -2.00 8.63
CA GLU A 64 -1.39 -2.70 7.36
C GLU A 64 -1.34 -4.20 7.56
N LEU A 65 -2.16 -4.90 6.80
CA LEU A 65 -2.03 -6.33 6.63
C LEU A 65 -0.77 -6.59 5.79
N LYS A 66 0.13 -7.42 6.31
CA LYS A 66 1.41 -7.71 5.64
C LYS A 66 1.66 -9.21 5.64
N TYR A 67 2.06 -9.73 4.49
CA TYR A 67 2.75 -11.00 4.45
C TYR A 67 4.20 -10.78 4.89
N GLU A 68 4.60 -11.37 5.98
CA GLU A 68 5.98 -11.20 6.46
C GLU A 68 6.96 -12.14 5.77
N ARG A 69 6.49 -13.33 5.37
CA ARG A 69 7.29 -14.30 4.58
C ARG A 69 6.35 -15.25 3.82
N ASN A 70 6.78 -15.67 2.64
CA ASN A 70 6.21 -16.88 2.03
C ASN A 70 6.96 -18.12 2.56
N ASP A 71 6.44 -19.32 2.27
CA ASP A 71 7.02 -20.61 2.69
C ASP A 71 8.45 -20.82 2.17
N THR A 72 8.91 -20.02 1.21
CA THR A 72 10.26 -20.05 0.60
C THR A 72 11.24 -19.10 1.30
N GLY A 73 10.83 -18.38 2.37
CA GLY A 73 11.68 -17.40 3.05
C GLY A 73 11.86 -16.06 2.31
N PHE A 74 11.21 -15.90 1.16
CA PHE A 74 11.30 -14.70 0.34
C PHE A 74 10.61 -13.50 1.02
N ASN A 75 11.36 -12.40 1.18
CA ASN A 75 10.84 -11.17 1.76
C ASN A 75 10.11 -10.34 0.68
N MET A 76 8.81 -10.59 0.51
CA MET A 76 7.97 -9.93 -0.49
C MET A 76 7.97 -8.41 -0.33
N ARG A 77 8.03 -7.90 0.90
CA ARG A 77 8.07 -6.46 1.15
C ARG A 77 9.36 -5.80 0.65
N ALA A 78 10.52 -6.41 0.95
CA ALA A 78 11.79 -5.90 0.44
C ALA A 78 11.81 -5.88 -1.09
N HIS A 79 11.18 -6.88 -1.69
CA HIS A 79 10.98 -6.94 -3.14
C HIS A 79 10.10 -5.81 -3.66
N GLU A 80 8.94 -5.57 -3.04
CA GLU A 80 8.06 -4.45 -3.41
C GLU A 80 8.74 -3.09 -3.22
N ASP A 81 9.41 -2.89 -2.08
CA ASP A 81 10.16 -1.66 -1.81
C ASP A 81 11.26 -1.43 -2.88
N PHE A 82 11.88 -2.50 -3.37
CA PHE A 82 12.86 -2.43 -4.46
C PHE A 82 12.21 -2.02 -5.79
N LEU A 83 11.07 -2.64 -6.16
CA LEU A 83 10.35 -2.29 -7.38
C LEU A 83 9.77 -0.88 -7.33
N CYS A 84 9.25 -0.45 -6.17
CA CYS A 84 8.78 0.93 -5.98
C CYS A 84 9.91 1.94 -6.21
N ARG A 85 11.13 1.66 -5.72
CA ARG A 85 12.28 2.54 -5.98
C ARG A 85 12.67 2.61 -7.46
N ILE A 86 12.60 1.48 -8.18
CA ILE A 86 12.79 1.48 -9.64
C ILE A 86 11.80 2.42 -10.30
N MET A 87 10.52 2.35 -9.93
CA MET A 87 9.48 3.19 -10.53
C MET A 87 9.63 4.68 -10.17
N GLU A 88 9.94 5.00 -8.91
CA GLU A 88 10.19 6.37 -8.45
C GLU A 88 11.37 7.01 -9.20
N GLU A 89 12.43 6.26 -9.45
CA GLU A 89 13.58 6.75 -10.21
C GLU A 89 13.31 6.85 -11.71
N ALA A 90 12.61 5.88 -12.28
CA ALA A 90 12.20 5.95 -13.69
C ALA A 90 11.32 7.18 -13.95
N GLU A 91 10.37 7.46 -13.05
CA GLU A 91 9.57 8.68 -13.09
C GLU A 91 10.45 9.94 -13.00
N SER A 92 11.42 9.94 -12.09
CA SER A 92 12.34 11.07 -11.93
C SER A 92 13.19 11.32 -13.18
N PHE A 93 13.71 10.25 -13.81
CA PHE A 93 14.47 10.36 -15.07
C PHE A 93 13.60 10.93 -16.20
N PHE A 94 12.37 10.45 -16.32
CA PHE A 94 11.44 10.91 -17.34
C PHE A 94 11.02 12.36 -17.11
N SER A 95 10.62 12.70 -15.89
CA SER A 95 10.13 14.04 -15.54
C SER A 95 11.21 15.13 -15.59
N ALA A 96 12.49 14.76 -15.63
CA ALA A 96 13.58 15.71 -15.83
C ALA A 96 13.55 16.38 -17.22
N SER A 97 12.92 15.76 -18.20
CA SER A 97 12.85 16.24 -19.59
C SER A 97 11.41 16.41 -20.13
N HIS A 98 10.39 16.04 -19.38
CA HIS A 98 8.99 16.06 -19.84
C HIS A 98 8.05 16.61 -18.78
N ASP A 99 7.13 17.49 -19.21
CA ASP A 99 6.04 18.03 -18.36
C ASP A 99 4.72 17.25 -18.51
N VAL A 100 4.74 16.11 -19.21
CA VAL A 100 3.55 15.28 -19.43
C VAL A 100 3.24 14.45 -18.20
N VAL A 101 1.99 14.48 -17.74
CA VAL A 101 1.53 13.65 -16.62
C VAL A 101 1.10 12.28 -17.15
N LEU A 102 1.84 11.24 -16.75
CA LEU A 102 1.59 9.87 -17.17
C LEU A 102 1.13 8.98 -16.01
N ASN A 103 0.27 8.01 -16.34
CA ASN A 103 0.06 6.81 -15.57
C ASN A 103 0.83 5.67 -16.25
N VAL A 104 1.83 5.12 -15.55
CA VAL A 104 2.71 4.05 -16.07
C VAL A 104 2.62 2.84 -15.16
N ASP A 105 2.17 1.73 -15.73
CA ASP A 105 2.09 0.43 -15.07
C ASP A 105 3.11 -0.53 -15.70
N VAL A 106 4.12 -0.94 -14.92
CA VAL A 106 5.14 -1.90 -15.35
C VAL A 106 4.88 -3.25 -14.75
N HIS A 107 4.57 -4.22 -15.60
CA HIS A 107 4.43 -5.61 -15.20
C HIS A 107 5.79 -6.30 -15.20
N PHE A 108 6.27 -6.62 -13.99
CA PHE A 108 7.52 -7.34 -13.80
C PHE A 108 7.29 -8.84 -13.84
N ALA A 109 8.24 -9.56 -14.46
CA ALA A 109 8.28 -11.01 -14.46
C ALA A 109 8.69 -11.56 -13.08
N ASP A 110 8.20 -12.74 -12.73
CA ASP A 110 8.55 -13.43 -11.47
C ASP A 110 10.06 -13.69 -11.33
N SER A 111 10.80 -13.71 -12.46
CA SER A 111 12.24 -13.91 -12.50
C SER A 111 13.08 -12.81 -11.86
N ILE A 112 12.48 -11.64 -11.56
CA ILE A 112 13.20 -10.55 -10.87
C ILE A 112 13.38 -10.84 -9.36
N ALA A 113 12.52 -11.65 -8.77
CA ALA A 113 12.51 -11.94 -7.34
C ALA A 113 13.83 -12.53 -6.79
N PRO A 114 14.49 -13.50 -7.46
CA PRO A 114 15.75 -14.10 -6.96
C PRO A 114 16.95 -13.16 -6.96
N LEU A 115 16.93 -12.08 -7.75
CA LEU A 115 18.07 -11.17 -7.92
C LEU A 115 18.33 -10.28 -6.69
N ILE A 116 17.41 -10.28 -5.73
CA ILE A 116 17.44 -9.36 -4.58
C ILE A 116 17.89 -10.07 -3.29
N VAL A 117 18.14 -11.38 -3.35
CA VAL A 117 18.42 -12.21 -2.17
C VAL A 117 19.87 -12.68 -2.16
N GLY A 118 20.69 -12.18 -1.20
CA GLY A 118 22.06 -12.65 -0.94
C GLY A 118 22.99 -11.54 -0.42
N ASP A 119 23.99 -11.90 0.37
CA ASP A 119 24.92 -10.95 1.01
C ASP A 119 25.85 -10.20 0.02
N SER A 120 26.09 -10.75 -1.18
CA SER A 120 26.79 -10.06 -2.28
C SER A 120 25.86 -9.27 -3.19
N ALA A 121 24.56 -9.22 -2.87
CA ALA A 121 23.51 -8.70 -3.73
C ALA A 121 23.34 -7.17 -3.66
N HIS A 122 23.93 -6.49 -2.67
CA HIS A 122 23.64 -5.06 -2.49
C HIS A 122 24.12 -4.21 -3.67
N ASP A 123 25.37 -4.37 -4.10
CA ASP A 123 25.92 -3.61 -5.21
C ASP A 123 25.30 -4.03 -6.56
N GLN A 124 25.00 -5.33 -6.72
CA GLN A 124 24.32 -5.83 -7.91
C GLN A 124 22.86 -5.35 -7.97
N ALA A 125 22.16 -5.34 -6.83
CA ALA A 125 20.79 -4.83 -6.75
C ALA A 125 20.73 -3.33 -7.05
N GLU A 126 21.68 -2.55 -6.55
CA GLU A 126 21.78 -1.12 -6.81
C GLU A 126 22.03 -0.83 -8.30
N PHE A 127 22.98 -1.55 -8.91
CA PHE A 127 23.26 -1.45 -10.33
C PHE A 127 22.04 -1.83 -11.18
N LEU A 128 21.38 -2.95 -10.84
CA LEU A 128 20.17 -3.40 -11.50
C LEU A 128 19.03 -2.36 -11.38
N ARG A 129 18.86 -1.78 -10.20
CA ARG A 129 17.85 -0.76 -9.94
C ARG A 129 18.02 0.42 -10.88
N VAL A 130 19.22 1.02 -10.94
CA VAL A 130 19.51 2.17 -11.79
C VAL A 130 19.34 1.83 -13.28
N ALA A 131 19.88 0.68 -13.72
CA ALA A 131 19.78 0.24 -15.11
C ALA A 131 18.33 0.00 -15.53
N MET A 132 17.51 -0.59 -14.66
CA MET A 132 16.08 -0.82 -14.93
C MET A 132 15.31 0.50 -14.97
N SER A 133 15.55 1.42 -14.03
CA SER A 133 14.91 2.72 -13.98
C SER A 133 15.17 3.54 -15.25
N GLN A 134 16.41 3.60 -15.70
CA GLN A 134 16.79 4.28 -16.95
C GLN A 134 16.16 3.62 -18.18
N THR A 135 16.14 2.29 -18.21
CA THR A 135 15.54 1.54 -19.32
C THR A 135 14.05 1.76 -19.40
N ILE A 136 13.34 1.73 -18.27
CA ILE A 136 11.89 2.00 -18.22
C ILE A 136 11.62 3.43 -18.69
N ALA A 137 12.34 4.43 -18.17
CA ALA A 137 12.16 5.81 -18.55
C ALA A 137 12.34 6.01 -20.08
N ARG A 138 13.36 5.38 -20.67
CA ARG A 138 13.59 5.42 -22.12
C ARG A 138 12.47 4.73 -22.90
N ILE A 139 11.99 3.55 -22.48
CA ILE A 139 10.88 2.88 -23.16
C ILE A 139 9.62 3.73 -23.10
N VAL A 140 9.35 4.41 -21.97
CA VAL A 140 8.21 5.32 -21.84
C VAL A 140 8.39 6.53 -22.78
N ASP A 141 9.57 7.10 -22.89
CA ASP A 141 9.89 8.21 -23.79
C ASP A 141 9.68 7.83 -25.27
N ASP A 142 10.20 6.67 -25.68
CA ASP A 142 10.07 6.14 -27.05
C ASP A 142 8.61 5.81 -27.42
N ASN A 143 7.70 5.68 -26.43
CA ASN A 143 6.30 5.26 -26.61
C ASN A 143 5.29 6.24 -26.00
N LEU A 144 5.59 7.53 -26.02
CA LEU A 144 4.71 8.57 -25.48
C LEU A 144 3.35 8.61 -26.19
N PRO A 145 2.21 8.52 -25.45
CA PRO A 145 0.91 8.72 -26.04
C PRO A 145 0.70 10.18 -26.51
N GLU A 146 0.34 10.35 -27.79
CA GLU A 146 0.21 11.66 -28.46
C GLU A 146 -0.83 12.60 -27.83
N ALA A 147 -1.83 12.05 -27.12
CA ALA A 147 -2.93 12.85 -26.57
C ALA A 147 -3.43 12.30 -25.22
N THR A 148 -4.00 13.20 -24.41
CA THR A 148 -4.66 12.85 -23.15
C THR A 148 -5.73 11.77 -23.34
N GLY A 149 -5.68 10.75 -22.49
CA GLY A 149 -6.57 9.59 -22.51
C GLY A 149 -6.16 8.51 -23.50
N LYS A 150 -5.12 8.71 -24.30
CA LYS A 150 -4.53 7.64 -25.10
C LYS A 150 -3.66 6.74 -24.24
N CYS A 151 -3.65 5.45 -24.57
CA CYS A 151 -2.93 4.40 -23.88
C CYS A 151 -2.10 3.60 -24.90
N TYR A 152 -0.83 3.37 -24.60
CA TYR A 152 0.02 2.43 -25.32
C TYR A 152 0.41 1.27 -24.40
N ARG A 153 0.48 0.09 -24.99
CA ARG A 153 1.00 -1.11 -24.33
C ARG A 153 2.20 -1.64 -25.10
N VAL A 154 3.30 -1.79 -24.41
CA VAL A 154 4.51 -2.45 -24.89
C VAL A 154 4.60 -3.80 -24.19
N ASP A 155 4.64 -4.90 -24.94
CA ASP A 155 4.79 -6.25 -24.37
C ASP A 155 5.72 -7.13 -25.22
N ARG A 156 6.22 -8.22 -24.62
CA ARG A 156 7.16 -9.14 -25.28
C ARG A 156 6.57 -9.83 -26.52
N SER A 157 5.27 -9.99 -26.56
CA SER A 157 4.57 -10.72 -27.62
C SER A 157 4.13 -9.82 -28.77
N SER A 158 4.43 -8.51 -28.68
CA SER A 158 4.04 -7.54 -29.69
C SER A 158 4.63 -7.90 -31.04
N LYS A 159 3.77 -8.29 -31.98
CA LYS A 159 4.13 -8.54 -33.37
C LYS A 159 4.60 -7.29 -34.14
N TYR A 160 4.55 -6.12 -33.49
CA TYR A 160 4.75 -4.80 -34.11
C TYR A 160 6.00 -4.06 -33.62
N GLY A 161 6.85 -4.67 -32.81
CA GLY A 161 8.00 -3.95 -32.31
C GLY A 161 9.21 -4.82 -32.03
N ASP A 162 10.35 -4.45 -32.59
CA ASP A 162 11.70 -4.91 -32.22
C ASP A 162 12.14 -4.40 -30.84
N LEU A 163 11.19 -3.99 -29.99
CA LEU A 163 11.49 -3.57 -28.61
C LEU A 163 11.70 -4.81 -27.76
N ASN A 164 12.97 -5.21 -27.65
CA ASN A 164 13.41 -6.19 -26.67
C ASN A 164 13.21 -5.62 -25.27
N LEU A 165 12.04 -5.88 -24.68
CA LEU A 165 11.84 -5.62 -23.25
C LEU A 165 12.90 -6.35 -22.44
N PRO A 166 13.46 -5.72 -21.39
CA PRO A 166 14.39 -6.37 -20.47
C PRO A 166 13.82 -7.70 -19.95
N GLN A 167 14.69 -8.68 -19.68
CA GLN A 167 14.29 -10.02 -19.28
C GLN A 167 13.27 -10.05 -18.12
N HIS A 168 13.29 -9.05 -17.27
CA HIS A 168 12.48 -8.96 -16.05
C HIS A 168 11.23 -8.08 -16.20
N ILE A 169 10.90 -7.64 -17.41
CA ILE A 169 9.68 -6.87 -17.70
C ILE A 169 8.83 -7.64 -18.71
N ASP A 170 7.57 -7.93 -18.36
CA ASP A 170 6.62 -8.59 -19.25
C ASP A 170 5.86 -7.60 -20.12
N SER A 171 5.43 -6.49 -19.55
CA SER A 171 4.78 -5.40 -20.30
C SER A 171 4.87 -4.06 -19.57
N ILE A 172 4.70 -2.98 -20.33
CA ILE A 172 4.55 -1.61 -19.83
C ILE A 172 3.29 -1.02 -20.44
N VAL A 173 2.41 -0.49 -19.61
CA VAL A 173 1.21 0.23 -20.03
C VAL A 173 1.40 1.70 -19.71
N ILE A 174 1.31 2.56 -20.72
CA ILE A 174 1.56 4.00 -20.61
C ILE A 174 0.28 4.73 -21.00
N THR A 175 -0.27 5.53 -20.10
CA THR A 175 -1.48 6.32 -20.35
C THR A 175 -1.20 7.79 -20.09
N ASN A 176 -1.50 8.65 -21.06
CA ASN A 176 -1.43 10.09 -20.87
C ASN A 176 -2.65 10.57 -20.09
N VAL A 177 -2.42 11.08 -18.87
CA VAL A 177 -3.46 11.56 -17.94
C VAL A 177 -3.35 13.06 -17.68
N SER A 178 -2.61 13.80 -18.51
CA SER A 178 -2.45 15.25 -18.42
C SER A 178 -3.81 15.95 -18.38
N GLY A 179 -3.98 16.88 -17.45
CA GLY A 179 -5.24 17.59 -17.23
C GLY A 179 -6.34 16.77 -16.55
N ARG A 180 -6.11 15.48 -16.24
CA ARG A 180 -7.01 14.63 -15.45
C ARG A 180 -6.49 14.34 -14.06
N LEU A 181 -5.17 14.21 -13.92
CA LEU A 181 -4.49 14.06 -12.65
C LEU A 181 -3.49 15.20 -12.46
N GLU A 182 -3.31 15.61 -11.20
CA GLU A 182 -2.36 16.67 -10.83
C GLU A 182 -0.91 16.15 -10.75
N SER A 183 -0.74 14.85 -10.58
CA SER A 183 0.56 14.22 -10.43
C SER A 183 0.63 12.89 -11.19
N PRO A 184 1.82 12.52 -11.67
CA PRO A 184 2.03 11.23 -12.32
C PRO A 184 1.79 10.07 -11.33
N LEU A 185 1.49 8.90 -11.89
CA LEU A 185 1.30 7.67 -11.13
C LEU A 185 2.08 6.54 -11.80
N TRP A 186 3.27 6.27 -11.27
CA TRP A 186 4.15 5.20 -11.75
C TRP A 186 4.17 4.06 -10.72
N TYR A 187 3.83 2.85 -11.15
CA TYR A 187 3.76 1.71 -10.24
C TYR A 187 4.18 0.40 -10.90
N ALA A 188 4.64 -0.51 -10.07
CA ALA A 188 5.03 -1.85 -10.45
C ALA A 188 3.87 -2.82 -10.19
N SER A 189 3.55 -3.63 -11.18
CA SER A 189 2.65 -4.79 -11.05
C SER A 189 3.45 -6.07 -11.20
N ILE A 190 3.09 -7.10 -10.43
CA ILE A 190 3.70 -8.42 -10.52
C ILE A 190 2.60 -9.44 -10.82
N SER A 191 2.86 -10.36 -11.73
CA SER A 191 1.91 -11.40 -12.17
C SER A 191 1.74 -12.54 -11.17
N THR A 192 1.79 -12.26 -9.86
CA THR A 192 1.61 -13.31 -8.85
C THR A 192 0.17 -13.48 -8.43
N ARG A 193 -0.18 -14.71 -8.07
CA ARG A 193 -1.51 -15.06 -7.60
C ARG A 193 -1.77 -14.42 -6.24
N VAL A 194 -2.75 -13.53 -6.18
CA VAL A 194 -3.21 -12.92 -4.91
C VAL A 194 -3.69 -14.05 -3.99
N LYS A 195 -3.13 -14.11 -2.77
CA LYS A 195 -3.50 -15.12 -1.79
C LYS A 195 -4.83 -14.77 -1.13
N PRO A 196 -5.63 -15.77 -0.68
CA PRO A 196 -6.81 -15.48 0.12
C PRO A 196 -6.41 -14.91 1.48
N LEU A 197 -7.25 -14.04 2.02
CA LEU A 197 -7.10 -13.53 3.39
C LEU A 197 -7.17 -14.69 4.38
N SER A 198 -6.11 -14.91 5.16
CA SER A 198 -6.07 -16.01 6.13
C SER A 198 -6.46 -15.55 7.53
N ILE A 199 -7.07 -16.47 8.30
CA ILE A 199 -7.40 -16.26 9.72
C ILE A 199 -6.13 -15.94 10.51
N GLU A 200 -5.05 -16.66 10.23
CA GLU A 200 -3.76 -16.55 10.91
C GLU A 200 -3.14 -15.16 10.71
N SER A 201 -3.17 -14.62 9.48
CA SER A 201 -2.62 -13.30 9.18
C SER A 201 -3.38 -12.20 9.93
N VAL A 202 -4.71 -12.28 9.98
CA VAL A 202 -5.54 -11.32 10.71
C VAL A 202 -5.32 -11.47 12.22
N ALA A 203 -5.33 -12.71 12.74
CA ALA A 203 -5.12 -12.99 14.15
C ALA A 203 -3.75 -12.52 14.65
N GLN A 204 -2.70 -12.74 13.84
CA GLN A 204 -1.36 -12.28 14.18
C GLN A 204 -1.31 -10.75 14.26
N ARG A 205 -1.94 -10.06 13.32
CA ARG A 205 -1.96 -8.58 13.30
C ARG A 205 -2.73 -8.00 14.49
N ILE A 206 -3.86 -8.62 14.85
CA ILE A 206 -4.60 -8.27 16.07
C ILE A 206 -3.73 -8.48 17.30
N LYS A 207 -3.06 -9.63 17.42
CA LYS A 207 -2.19 -9.96 18.56
C LYS A 207 -1.05 -8.96 18.72
N ASP A 208 -0.39 -8.58 17.62
CA ASP A 208 0.73 -7.62 17.64
C ASP A 208 0.29 -6.23 18.16
N LYS A 209 -0.94 -5.83 17.86
CA LYS A 209 -1.51 -4.56 18.32
C LYS A 209 -2.11 -4.65 19.72
N ASP A 210 -2.72 -5.77 20.09
CA ASP A 210 -3.18 -6.05 21.45
C ASP A 210 -2.07 -5.85 22.49
N GLN A 211 -0.84 -6.31 22.19
CA GLN A 211 0.33 -6.13 23.05
C GLN A 211 0.68 -4.66 23.33
N LYS A 212 0.31 -3.76 22.42
CA LYS A 212 0.59 -2.33 22.54
C LYS A 212 -0.51 -1.53 23.22
N LEU A 213 -1.70 -2.10 23.40
CA LEU A 213 -2.86 -1.42 24.01
C LEU A 213 -2.59 -0.87 25.42
N ALA A 214 -1.72 -1.52 26.20
CA ALA A 214 -1.34 -1.04 27.52
C ALA A 214 -0.66 0.35 27.50
N HIS A 215 -0.10 0.74 26.34
CA HIS A 215 0.62 2.01 26.14
C HIS A 215 -0.25 3.09 25.47
N TYR A 216 -1.51 2.76 25.11
CA TYR A 216 -2.40 3.71 24.46
C TYR A 216 -2.97 4.72 25.43
N ASP A 217 -3.45 5.84 24.93
CA ASP A 217 -4.06 6.90 25.73
C ASP A 217 -5.24 6.35 26.53
N LYS A 218 -5.07 6.27 27.86
CA LYS A 218 -6.07 5.76 28.80
C LYS A 218 -7.32 6.63 28.90
N SER A 219 -7.31 7.84 28.30
CA SER A 219 -8.50 8.69 28.25
C SER A 219 -9.50 8.21 27.18
N CYS A 220 -9.11 7.30 26.28
CA CYS A 220 -10.00 6.72 25.31
C CYS A 220 -10.86 5.62 25.95
N SER A 221 -12.19 5.81 25.90
CA SER A 221 -13.17 4.86 26.43
C SER A 221 -13.34 3.63 25.54
N PHE A 222 -12.97 3.74 24.26
CA PHE A 222 -13.05 2.71 23.25
C PHE A 222 -11.79 2.71 22.40
N GLN A 223 -11.38 1.51 22.01
CA GLN A 223 -10.20 1.29 21.16
C GLN A 223 -10.60 0.51 19.90
N TRP A 224 -10.37 1.10 18.75
CA TRP A 224 -10.64 0.50 17.45
C TRP A 224 -9.34 0.16 16.73
N LEU A 225 -9.32 -0.99 16.10
CA LEU A 225 -8.23 -1.39 15.19
C LEU A 225 -8.74 -1.42 13.76
N VAL A 226 -8.07 -0.71 12.87
CA VAL A 226 -8.35 -0.74 11.43
C VAL A 226 -7.17 -1.43 10.74
N ILE A 227 -7.41 -2.63 10.25
CA ILE A 227 -6.43 -3.43 9.48
C ILE A 227 -6.64 -3.08 8.01
N ILE A 228 -5.64 -2.44 7.42
CA ILE A 228 -5.70 -1.92 6.06
C ILE A 228 -5.21 -3.00 5.11
N GLN A 229 -6.06 -3.37 4.17
CA GLN A 229 -5.70 -4.17 3.00
C GLN A 229 -5.43 -3.21 1.85
N ASN A 230 -4.22 -3.28 1.28
CA ASN A 230 -3.82 -2.46 0.15
C ASN A 230 -3.59 -3.35 -1.08
N SER A 231 -4.59 -3.44 -1.96
CA SER A 231 -4.52 -4.28 -3.15
C SER A 231 -3.48 -3.82 -4.19
N PHE A 232 -2.94 -2.60 -4.03
CA PHE A 232 -1.83 -2.11 -4.86
C PHE A 232 -0.46 -2.65 -4.45
N LEU A 233 -0.36 -3.23 -3.25
CA LEU A 233 0.85 -3.86 -2.76
C LEU A 233 0.59 -5.36 -2.59
N MET A 234 1.39 -6.18 -3.24
CA MET A 234 1.23 -7.64 -3.19
C MET A 234 1.42 -8.23 -1.80
N SER A 235 2.29 -7.61 -0.99
CA SER A 235 2.49 -7.99 0.42
C SER A 235 1.25 -7.73 1.29
N SER A 236 0.27 -7.00 0.79
CA SER A 236 -0.98 -6.71 1.49
C SER A 236 -2.23 -6.93 0.62
N ALA A 237 -2.07 -7.43 -0.62
CA ALA A 237 -3.17 -7.78 -1.50
C ALA A 237 -3.75 -9.16 -1.13
N TYR A 238 -5.08 -9.24 -1.05
CA TYR A 238 -5.82 -10.47 -0.78
C TYR A 238 -7.00 -10.58 -1.71
N ASP A 239 -7.32 -11.82 -2.12
CA ASP A 239 -8.52 -12.09 -2.90
C ASP A 239 -9.77 -11.98 -2.01
N PRO A 240 -10.66 -11.01 -2.26
CA PRO A 240 -11.85 -10.79 -1.43
C PRO A 240 -12.86 -11.95 -1.53
N VAL A 241 -12.90 -12.68 -2.63
CA VAL A 241 -13.86 -13.77 -2.84
C VAL A 241 -13.56 -14.97 -1.97
N VAL A 242 -12.28 -15.26 -1.71
CA VAL A 242 -11.84 -16.37 -0.84
C VAL A 242 -11.72 -15.93 0.63
N ALA A 243 -11.82 -14.64 0.90
CA ALA A 243 -11.64 -14.03 2.23
C ALA A 243 -12.78 -14.33 3.23
N ASN A 244 -13.92 -14.89 2.80
CA ASN A 244 -15.11 -15.03 3.64
C ASN A 244 -14.86 -15.74 4.99
N ARG A 245 -13.98 -16.73 5.04
CA ARG A 245 -13.69 -17.46 6.29
C ARG A 245 -13.00 -16.58 7.33
N ALA A 246 -12.03 -15.77 6.93
CA ALA A 246 -11.34 -14.85 7.84
C ALA A 246 -12.26 -13.72 8.30
N LEU A 247 -13.15 -13.22 7.44
CA LEU A 247 -14.08 -12.14 7.81
C LEU A 247 -15.19 -12.59 8.77
N VAL A 248 -15.59 -13.86 8.73
CA VAL A 248 -16.65 -14.40 9.64
C VAL A 248 -16.08 -15.08 10.88
N HIS A 249 -14.76 -15.29 10.96
CA HIS A 249 -14.10 -15.88 12.11
C HIS A 249 -14.26 -14.99 13.34
N ARG A 250 -14.24 -15.61 14.55
CA ARG A 250 -14.28 -14.89 15.82
C ARG A 250 -12.88 -14.72 16.40
N TYR A 251 -12.43 -13.46 16.52
CA TYR A 251 -11.10 -13.12 17.00
C TYR A 251 -11.10 -12.74 18.48
N ARG A 252 -10.12 -13.23 19.24
CA ARG A 252 -9.91 -12.81 20.64
C ARG A 252 -9.05 -11.56 20.68
N THR A 253 -9.55 -10.50 21.33
CA THR A 253 -8.87 -9.21 21.42
C THR A 253 -9.36 -8.39 22.60
N HIS A 254 -8.59 -7.36 22.96
CA HIS A 254 -8.98 -6.30 23.89
C HIS A 254 -9.49 -5.04 23.14
N PHE A 255 -9.40 -4.99 21.82
CA PHE A 255 -10.04 -3.92 21.07
C PHE A 255 -11.55 -4.05 21.13
N ASP A 256 -12.27 -2.92 21.24
CA ASP A 256 -13.74 -2.91 21.23
C ASP A 256 -14.31 -3.22 19.84
N ARG A 257 -13.61 -2.79 18.79
CA ARG A 257 -13.98 -3.07 17.40
C ARG A 257 -12.71 -3.28 16.57
N VAL A 258 -12.79 -4.21 15.63
CA VAL A 258 -11.73 -4.47 14.64
C VAL A 258 -12.34 -4.49 13.26
N PHE A 259 -11.69 -3.79 12.33
CA PHE A 259 -12.13 -3.68 10.95
C PHE A 259 -11.03 -4.16 10.01
N VAL A 260 -11.43 -4.80 8.92
CA VAL A 260 -10.61 -4.94 7.72
C VAL A 260 -11.11 -3.92 6.72
N PHE A 261 -10.24 -3.00 6.31
CA PHE A 261 -10.54 -1.95 5.35
C PHE A 261 -9.83 -2.25 4.03
N GLU A 262 -10.61 -2.63 3.04
CA GLU A 262 -10.14 -2.85 1.68
C GLU A 262 -10.11 -1.52 0.91
N ARG A 263 -8.93 -0.95 0.80
CA ARG A 263 -8.75 0.40 0.28
C ARG A 263 -9.15 0.54 -1.19
N SER A 264 -8.86 -0.44 -2.03
CA SER A 264 -9.13 -0.38 -3.48
C SER A 264 -10.61 -0.36 -3.82
N GLN A 265 -11.42 -1.07 -3.03
CA GLN A 265 -12.88 -1.16 -3.22
C GLN A 265 -13.66 -0.25 -2.26
N SER A 266 -12.97 0.47 -1.37
CA SER A 266 -13.59 1.28 -0.32
C SER A 266 -14.57 0.48 0.55
N MET A 267 -14.26 -0.81 0.79
CA MET A 267 -15.09 -1.71 1.58
C MET A 267 -14.58 -1.84 2.99
N VAL A 268 -15.50 -1.80 3.95
CA VAL A 268 -15.20 -1.97 5.39
C VAL A 268 -15.91 -3.22 5.89
N HIS A 269 -15.14 -4.14 6.44
CA HIS A 269 -15.64 -5.35 7.08
C HIS A 269 -15.36 -5.29 8.58
N GLU A 270 -16.41 -5.25 9.40
CA GLU A 270 -16.27 -5.38 10.85
C GLU A 270 -16.14 -6.85 11.23
N LEU A 271 -15.12 -7.18 12.02
CA LEU A 271 -14.83 -8.54 12.44
C LEU A 271 -15.62 -8.93 13.69
N ASN A 272 -15.98 -10.20 13.80
CA ASN A 272 -16.59 -10.75 14.98
C ASN A 272 -15.55 -10.91 16.10
N LEU A 273 -15.84 -10.42 17.30
CA LEU A 273 -14.90 -10.43 18.41
C LEU A 273 -15.38 -11.29 19.57
N ILE A 274 -14.40 -11.83 20.29
CA ILE A 274 -14.53 -12.41 21.64
C ILE A 274 -13.60 -11.59 22.53
N HIS A 275 -14.16 -10.79 23.43
CA HIS A 275 -13.36 -9.98 24.33
C HIS A 275 -12.63 -10.86 25.35
N LYS A 276 -11.37 -10.50 25.65
CA LYS A 276 -10.53 -11.16 26.65
C LYS A 276 -10.89 -10.71 28.07
#